data_ec6afbe8f746aec67f7ea7525bcebfc9
#
_entry.id   ec6afbe8f746aec67f7ea7525bcebfc9
#
_cell.length_a   1.000
_cell.length_b   1.000
_cell.length_c   1.000
_cell.angle_alpha   90.00
_cell.angle_beta   90.00
_cell.angle_gamma   90.00
#
_symmetry.space_group_name_H-M   'P 1'
#
loop_
_entity.id
_entity.type
_entity.pdbx_description
1 polymer ?
#
loop_
_entity_poly.entity_id
_entity_poly.type
_entity_poly.pdbx_seq_one_letter_code
_entity_poly.pdbx_strand_id
1 'polypeptide(L)'
;MEKWLKNNIVLMILSGIVFVGGYFFLRLGYHMADTMPFTQEILLIVLGTIATILITAMLLNKQSSVELEKEQSVKFIELKTQTYQNLIDTLEAMVVSEDITHKELTQLKFHTHRLAIFASPAVLKEYRNFLNVFNETIAEDKHVSMEDSSLISNALAKLTIFIRADLVGELDEESEHNSKQIREQIMANVR
;
A
#
# COMPACT_ATOMS: atom_id res chain seq x y z
N MET A 1 -22.43 -4.24 -3.79
CA MET A 1 -23.19 -5.33 -3.15
C MET A 1 -23.82 -6.29 -4.15
N GLU A 2 -24.54 -5.82 -5.16
CA GLU A 2 -25.20 -6.69 -6.18
C GLU A 2 -24.25 -7.58 -7.01
N LYS A 3 -23.10 -7.07 -7.43
CA LYS A 3 -22.10 -7.87 -8.20
C LYS A 3 -21.50 -9.01 -7.37
N TRP A 4 -21.28 -8.80 -6.09
CA TRP A 4 -20.75 -9.82 -5.17
C TRP A 4 -21.77 -10.94 -4.91
N LEU A 5 -23.04 -10.57 -4.70
CA LEU A 5 -24.14 -11.54 -4.56
C LEU A 5 -24.32 -12.38 -5.83
N LYS A 6 -24.28 -11.74 -7.02
CA LYS A 6 -24.47 -12.43 -8.30
C LYS A 6 -23.33 -13.44 -8.57
N ASN A 7 -22.10 -13.09 -8.22
CA ASN A 7 -20.95 -14.00 -8.38
C ASN A 7 -21.01 -15.20 -7.43
N ASN A 8 -21.49 -15.01 -6.20
CA ASN A 8 -21.64 -16.09 -5.22
C ASN A 8 -22.80 -17.03 -5.59
N ILE A 9 -23.90 -16.51 -6.14
CA ILE A 9 -25.02 -17.34 -6.62
C ILE A 9 -24.58 -18.21 -7.80
N VAL A 10 -23.82 -17.64 -8.74
CA VAL A 10 -23.29 -18.41 -9.89
C VAL A 10 -22.35 -19.52 -9.41
N LEU A 11 -21.47 -19.23 -8.44
CA LEU A 11 -20.58 -20.23 -7.83
C LEU A 11 -21.35 -21.33 -7.09
N MET A 12 -22.43 -20.99 -6.37
CA MET A 12 -23.29 -21.98 -5.69
C MET A 12 -24.00 -22.87 -6.69
N ILE A 13 -24.54 -22.32 -7.78
CA ILE A 13 -25.21 -23.11 -8.84
C ILE A 13 -24.19 -24.03 -9.51
N LEU A 14 -23.01 -23.53 -9.86
CA LEU A 14 -21.94 -24.31 -10.49
C LEU A 14 -21.48 -25.44 -9.57
N SER A 15 -21.31 -25.18 -8.28
CA SER A 15 -20.99 -26.18 -7.26
C SER A 15 -22.09 -27.27 -7.16
N GLY A 16 -23.35 -26.86 -7.19
CA GLY A 16 -24.48 -27.79 -7.21
C GLY A 16 -24.50 -28.71 -8.44
N ILE A 17 -24.24 -28.16 -9.62
CA ILE A 17 -24.13 -28.90 -10.89
C ILE A 17 -22.98 -29.92 -10.84
N VAL A 18 -21.80 -29.49 -10.35
CA VAL A 18 -20.62 -30.38 -10.21
C VAL A 18 -20.91 -31.50 -9.19
N PHE A 19 -21.57 -31.20 -8.08
CA PHE A 19 -21.91 -32.20 -7.06
C PHE A 19 -22.89 -33.22 -7.59
N VAL A 20 -23.98 -32.79 -8.24
CA VAL A 20 -25.00 -33.68 -8.81
C VAL A 20 -24.42 -34.50 -9.97
N GLY A 21 -23.64 -33.85 -10.87
CA GLY A 21 -22.96 -34.54 -11.97
C GLY A 21 -21.94 -35.57 -11.47
N GLY A 22 -21.16 -35.23 -10.46
CA GLY A 22 -20.24 -36.17 -9.79
C GLY A 22 -20.93 -37.34 -9.16
N TYR A 23 -22.07 -37.12 -8.49
CA TYR A 23 -22.90 -38.21 -7.91
C TYR A 23 -23.40 -39.17 -8.99
N PHE A 24 -23.98 -38.66 -10.09
CA PHE A 24 -24.42 -39.47 -11.21
C PHE A 24 -23.29 -40.26 -11.84
N PHE A 25 -22.14 -39.63 -12.04
CA PHE A 25 -20.95 -40.27 -12.60
C PHE A 25 -20.44 -41.41 -11.70
N LEU A 26 -20.36 -41.17 -10.38
CA LEU A 26 -19.98 -42.21 -9.42
C LEU A 26 -20.98 -43.37 -9.42
N ARG A 27 -22.30 -43.08 -9.44
CA ARG A 27 -23.32 -44.08 -9.47
C ARG A 27 -23.25 -44.99 -10.71
N LEU A 28 -22.98 -44.41 -11.88
CA LEU A 28 -22.73 -45.15 -13.12
C LEU A 28 -21.48 -46.04 -13.02
N GLY A 29 -20.38 -45.50 -12.49
CA GLY A 29 -19.15 -46.24 -12.24
C GLY A 29 -19.33 -47.44 -11.30
N TYR A 30 -20.10 -47.26 -10.20
CA TYR A 30 -20.43 -48.35 -9.27
C TYR A 30 -21.28 -49.44 -9.93
N HIS A 31 -22.20 -49.07 -10.82
CA HIS A 31 -23.02 -50.05 -11.53
C HIS A 31 -22.20 -50.85 -12.56
N MET A 32 -21.18 -50.29 -13.15
CA MET A 32 -20.23 -51.00 -14.02
C MET A 32 -19.24 -51.89 -13.25
N ALA A 33 -18.98 -51.59 -11.99
CA ALA A 33 -18.01 -52.32 -11.18
C ALA A 33 -18.42 -53.75 -10.84
N ASP A 34 -19.74 -54.03 -10.83
CA ASP A 34 -20.26 -55.41 -10.64
C ASP A 34 -19.81 -56.36 -11.74
N THR A 35 -19.38 -55.85 -12.90
CA THR A 35 -18.97 -56.64 -14.07
C THR A 35 -17.47 -56.65 -14.33
N MET A 36 -16.71 -55.70 -13.73
CA MET A 36 -15.27 -55.56 -13.93
C MET A 36 -14.52 -55.32 -12.60
N PRO A 37 -13.69 -56.26 -12.12
CA PRO A 37 -12.88 -56.09 -10.93
C PRO A 37 -11.90 -54.91 -11.12
N PHE A 38 -11.65 -54.14 -10.04
CA PHE A 38 -10.77 -52.96 -9.98
C PHE A 38 -11.28 -51.67 -10.64
N THR A 39 -12.44 -51.67 -11.31
CA THR A 39 -12.98 -50.43 -11.95
C THR A 39 -13.21 -49.32 -10.94
N GLN A 40 -13.68 -49.65 -9.73
CA GLN A 40 -13.91 -48.66 -8.65
C GLN A 40 -12.62 -47.99 -8.20
N GLU A 41 -11.55 -48.76 -8.01
CA GLU A 41 -10.26 -48.27 -7.58
C GLU A 41 -9.64 -47.32 -8.59
N ILE A 42 -9.67 -47.72 -9.87
CA ILE A 42 -9.16 -46.88 -10.97
C ILE A 42 -9.94 -45.55 -11.07
N LEU A 43 -11.27 -45.62 -10.96
CA LEU A 43 -12.16 -44.46 -11.02
C LEU A 43 -11.90 -43.50 -9.87
N LEU A 44 -11.70 -44.00 -8.65
CA LEU A 44 -11.35 -43.17 -7.49
C LEU A 44 -9.98 -42.52 -7.62
N ILE A 45 -8.96 -43.25 -8.13
CA ILE A 45 -7.63 -42.71 -8.36
C ILE A 45 -7.68 -41.58 -9.41
N VAL A 46 -8.36 -41.79 -10.53
CA VAL A 46 -8.48 -40.79 -11.61
C VAL A 46 -9.20 -39.54 -11.09
N LEU A 47 -10.34 -39.70 -10.41
CA LEU A 47 -11.09 -38.57 -9.84
C LEU A 47 -10.30 -37.84 -8.77
N GLY A 48 -9.62 -38.56 -7.88
CA GLY A 48 -8.77 -37.97 -6.85
C GLY A 48 -7.62 -37.16 -7.45
N THR A 49 -7.00 -37.70 -8.50
CA THR A 49 -5.92 -37.00 -9.22
C THR A 49 -6.42 -35.72 -9.89
N ILE A 50 -7.56 -35.78 -10.61
CA ILE A 50 -8.15 -34.60 -11.25
C ILE A 50 -8.53 -33.56 -10.21
N ALA A 51 -9.19 -33.96 -9.11
CA ALA A 51 -9.57 -33.06 -8.03
C ALA A 51 -8.33 -32.38 -7.41
N THR A 52 -7.28 -33.13 -7.15
CA THR A 52 -6.03 -32.61 -6.61
C THR A 52 -5.39 -31.58 -7.54
N ILE A 53 -5.32 -31.87 -8.85
CA ILE A 53 -4.78 -30.94 -9.85
C ILE A 53 -5.60 -29.64 -9.89
N LEU A 54 -6.93 -29.74 -9.89
CA LEU A 54 -7.82 -28.57 -9.93
C LEU A 54 -7.67 -27.71 -8.68
N ILE A 55 -7.69 -28.33 -7.50
CA ILE A 55 -7.53 -27.61 -6.22
C ILE A 55 -6.16 -26.92 -6.15
N THR A 56 -5.11 -27.65 -6.54
CA THR A 56 -3.74 -27.08 -6.55
C THR A 56 -3.62 -25.91 -7.52
N ALA A 57 -4.19 -26.02 -8.73
CA ALA A 57 -4.20 -24.94 -9.70
C ALA A 57 -4.97 -23.72 -9.19
N MET A 58 -6.11 -23.90 -8.52
CA MET A 58 -6.87 -22.81 -7.92
C MET A 58 -6.09 -22.13 -6.79
N LEU A 59 -5.42 -22.90 -5.93
CA LEU A 59 -4.62 -22.36 -4.83
C LEU A 59 -3.42 -21.57 -5.35
N LEU A 60 -2.69 -22.10 -6.33
CA LEU A 60 -1.55 -21.43 -6.95
C LEU A 60 -1.97 -20.11 -7.60
N ASN A 61 -3.05 -20.09 -8.36
CA ASN A 61 -3.57 -18.87 -8.96
C ASN A 61 -3.93 -17.80 -7.91
N LYS A 62 -4.56 -18.22 -6.81
CA LYS A 62 -4.91 -17.31 -5.72
C LYS A 62 -3.66 -16.79 -4.99
N GLN A 63 -2.68 -17.65 -4.73
CA GLN A 63 -1.42 -17.26 -4.09
C GLN A 63 -0.65 -16.27 -4.96
N SER A 64 -0.48 -16.55 -6.26
CA SER A 64 0.19 -15.65 -7.20
C SER A 64 -0.49 -14.27 -7.27
N SER A 65 -1.83 -14.23 -7.27
CA SER A 65 -2.56 -12.97 -7.28
C SER A 65 -2.30 -12.14 -6.01
N VAL A 66 -2.35 -12.78 -4.84
CA VAL A 66 -2.09 -12.12 -3.55
C VAL A 66 -0.63 -11.68 -3.41
N GLU A 67 0.32 -12.50 -3.88
CA GLU A 67 1.74 -12.15 -3.87
C GLU A 67 2.02 -10.94 -4.77
N LEU A 68 1.46 -10.91 -5.98
CA LEU A 68 1.62 -9.79 -6.90
C LEU A 68 1.05 -8.49 -6.33
N GLU A 69 -0.13 -8.53 -5.73
CA GLU A 69 -0.76 -7.37 -5.09
C GLU A 69 0.09 -6.86 -3.91
N LYS A 70 0.61 -7.78 -3.09
CA LYS A 70 1.51 -7.46 -1.99
C LYS A 70 2.81 -6.83 -2.48
N GLU A 71 3.43 -7.40 -3.53
CA GLU A 71 4.67 -6.88 -4.11
C GLU A 71 4.48 -5.47 -4.69
N GLN A 72 3.37 -5.23 -5.40
CA GLN A 72 3.02 -3.90 -5.91
C GLN A 72 2.82 -2.89 -4.77
N SER A 73 2.14 -3.29 -3.69
CA SER A 73 1.92 -2.44 -2.53
C SER A 73 3.24 -2.08 -1.83
N VAL A 74 4.11 -3.06 -1.61
CA VAL A 74 5.45 -2.83 -1.02
C VAL A 74 6.28 -1.89 -1.89
N LYS A 75 6.29 -2.13 -3.20
CA LYS A 75 7.03 -1.28 -4.14
C LYS A 75 6.51 0.15 -4.19
N PHE A 76 5.20 0.33 -4.10
CA PHE A 76 4.59 1.66 -4.03
C PHE A 76 5.00 2.40 -2.75
N ILE A 77 4.97 1.74 -1.59
CA ILE A 77 5.41 2.32 -0.30
C ILE A 77 6.90 2.67 -0.34
N GLU A 78 7.74 1.82 -0.92
CA GLU A 78 9.18 2.08 -1.09
C GLU A 78 9.43 3.35 -1.91
N LEU A 79 8.81 3.49 -3.08
CA LEU A 79 8.92 4.67 -3.93
C LEU A 79 8.41 5.94 -3.25
N LYS A 80 7.32 5.81 -2.50
CA LYS A 80 6.73 6.89 -1.71
C LYS A 80 7.69 7.34 -0.61
N THR A 81 8.25 6.40 0.14
CA THR A 81 9.25 6.66 1.19
C THR A 81 10.49 7.37 0.62
N GLN A 82 11.02 6.87 -0.48
CA GLN A 82 12.17 7.49 -1.15
C GLN A 82 11.87 8.91 -1.62
N THR A 83 10.65 9.16 -2.09
CA THR A 83 10.22 10.51 -2.50
C THR A 83 10.21 11.47 -1.32
N TYR A 84 9.73 11.04 -0.15
CA TYR A 84 9.74 11.86 1.06
C TYR A 84 11.14 12.06 1.62
N GLN A 85 11.98 11.04 1.63
CA GLN A 85 13.38 11.15 2.04
C GLN A 85 14.11 12.19 1.18
N ASN A 86 14.03 12.07 -0.14
CA ASN A 86 14.68 13.04 -1.05
C ASN A 86 14.18 14.48 -0.84
N LEU A 87 12.92 14.67 -0.47
CA LEU A 87 12.41 16.00 -0.12
C LEU A 87 13.06 16.52 1.15
N ILE A 88 13.09 15.70 2.21
CA ILE A 88 13.70 16.08 3.49
C ILE A 88 15.19 16.42 3.31
N ASP A 89 15.93 15.57 2.60
CA ASP A 89 17.35 15.77 2.31
C ASP A 89 17.61 17.11 1.56
N THR A 90 16.72 17.44 0.61
CA THR A 90 16.82 18.72 -0.13
C THR A 90 16.56 19.90 0.78
N LEU A 91 15.54 19.79 1.66
CA LEU A 91 15.23 20.87 2.62
C LEU A 91 16.33 21.04 3.66
N GLU A 92 16.90 19.93 4.16
CA GLU A 92 18.05 19.96 5.07
C GLU A 92 19.24 20.69 4.43
N ALA A 93 19.60 20.32 3.20
CA ALA A 93 20.70 20.97 2.47
C ALA A 93 20.48 22.48 2.31
N MET A 94 19.23 22.91 2.05
CA MET A 94 18.88 24.32 1.90
C MET A 94 18.98 25.11 3.22
N VAL A 95 18.56 24.49 4.33
CA VAL A 95 18.59 25.14 5.66
C VAL A 95 20.02 25.23 6.21
N VAL A 96 20.84 24.20 5.95
CA VAL A 96 22.25 24.12 6.43
C VAL A 96 23.18 25.05 5.63
N SER A 97 22.86 25.29 4.37
CA SER A 97 23.74 26.11 3.50
C SER A 97 23.72 27.62 3.77
N GLU A 98 22.81 28.11 4.63
CA GLU A 98 22.56 29.53 4.93
C GLU A 98 22.18 30.39 3.69
N ASP A 99 22.71 30.04 2.51
CA ASP A 99 22.45 30.73 1.23
C ASP A 99 21.70 29.81 0.25
N ILE A 100 20.48 30.19 -0.12
CA ILE A 100 19.64 29.39 -1.01
C ILE A 100 19.92 29.70 -2.47
N THR A 101 20.40 28.70 -3.19
CA THR A 101 20.73 28.83 -4.61
C THR A 101 19.49 28.66 -5.51
N HIS A 102 19.57 29.26 -6.72
CA HIS A 102 18.51 29.06 -7.74
C HIS A 102 18.33 27.58 -8.15
N LYS A 103 19.40 26.78 -8.05
CA LYS A 103 19.37 25.33 -8.31
C LYS A 103 18.50 24.62 -7.28
N GLU A 104 18.66 24.92 -6.01
CA GLU A 104 17.89 24.30 -4.90
C GLU A 104 16.41 24.67 -4.99
N LEU A 105 16.09 25.94 -5.26
CA LEU A 105 14.71 26.36 -5.53
C LEU A 105 14.08 25.61 -6.71
N THR A 106 14.87 25.36 -7.75
CA THR A 106 14.41 24.56 -8.89
C THR A 106 14.18 23.09 -8.51
N GLN A 107 15.08 22.51 -7.71
CA GLN A 107 14.91 21.16 -7.18
C GLN A 107 13.64 21.04 -6.33
N LEU A 108 13.36 22.02 -5.47
CA LEU A 108 12.15 22.05 -4.64
C LEU A 108 10.87 22.07 -5.50
N LYS A 109 10.86 22.79 -6.63
CA LYS A 109 9.75 22.74 -7.58
C LYS A 109 9.56 21.34 -8.18
N PHE A 110 10.63 20.63 -8.51
CA PHE A 110 10.55 19.25 -8.98
C PHE A 110 10.04 18.29 -7.90
N HIS A 111 10.37 18.52 -6.62
CA HIS A 111 9.79 17.74 -5.52
C HIS A 111 8.27 17.92 -5.43
N THR A 112 7.73 19.12 -5.71
CA THR A 112 6.29 19.35 -5.79
C THR A 112 5.61 18.41 -6.78
N HIS A 113 6.20 18.23 -7.97
CA HIS A 113 5.66 17.32 -8.98
C HIS A 113 5.77 15.85 -8.58
N ARG A 114 6.87 15.45 -7.94
CA ARG A 114 7.05 14.08 -7.43
C ARG A 114 6.05 13.76 -6.32
N LEU A 115 5.86 14.69 -5.38
CA LEU A 115 4.87 14.55 -4.32
C LEU A 115 3.45 14.40 -4.87
N ALA A 116 3.10 15.12 -5.93
CA ALA A 116 1.78 15.03 -6.55
C ALA A 116 1.46 13.61 -7.08
N ILE A 117 2.47 12.77 -7.33
CA ILE A 117 2.27 11.39 -7.80
C ILE A 117 1.97 10.44 -6.64
N PHE A 118 2.62 10.61 -5.49
CA PHE A 118 2.65 9.61 -4.42
C PHE A 118 1.98 10.06 -3.12
N ALA A 119 1.95 11.37 -2.84
CA ALA A 119 1.50 11.91 -1.57
C ALA A 119 -0.03 11.95 -1.46
N SER A 120 -0.54 11.74 -0.24
CA SER A 120 -1.96 11.95 0.05
C SER A 120 -2.36 13.42 -0.04
N PRO A 121 -3.66 13.72 -0.22
CA PRO A 121 -4.16 15.10 -0.22
C PRO A 121 -3.81 15.88 1.05
N ALA A 122 -3.73 15.20 2.21
CA ALA A 122 -3.37 15.81 3.48
C ALA A 122 -1.90 16.26 3.49
N VAL A 123 -0.99 15.45 3.00
CA VAL A 123 0.43 15.80 2.84
C VAL A 123 0.60 16.94 1.83
N LEU A 124 -0.09 16.90 0.69
CA LEU A 124 -0.02 17.98 -0.31
C LEU A 124 -0.49 19.32 0.25
N LYS A 125 -1.56 19.30 1.06
CA LYS A 125 -2.05 20.50 1.73
C LYS A 125 -1.02 21.06 2.72
N GLU A 126 -0.43 20.20 3.55
CA GLU A 126 0.55 20.65 4.54
C GLU A 126 1.88 21.05 3.89
N TYR A 127 2.27 20.40 2.81
CA TYR A 127 3.41 20.83 2.00
C TYR A 127 3.21 22.23 1.43
N ARG A 128 2.01 22.60 0.98
CA ARG A 128 1.68 23.97 0.59
C ARG A 128 1.86 24.95 1.74
N ASN A 129 1.38 24.60 2.95
CA ASN A 129 1.53 25.42 4.14
C ASN A 129 3.03 25.63 4.46
N PHE A 130 3.81 24.56 4.39
CA PHE A 130 5.25 24.62 4.54
C PHE A 130 5.89 25.57 3.51
N LEU A 131 5.56 25.45 2.22
CA LEU A 131 6.10 26.32 1.16
C LEU A 131 5.72 27.78 1.37
N ASN A 132 4.55 28.10 1.89
CA ASN A 132 4.15 29.45 2.22
C ASN A 132 5.06 30.04 3.31
N VAL A 133 5.23 29.32 4.44
CA VAL A 133 6.13 29.72 5.51
C VAL A 133 7.55 29.90 4.98
N PHE A 134 8.05 28.91 4.22
CA PHE A 134 9.38 28.94 3.64
C PHE A 134 9.60 30.14 2.72
N ASN A 135 8.65 30.45 1.83
CA ASN A 135 8.75 31.59 0.91
C ASN A 135 8.65 32.94 1.64
N GLU A 136 7.76 33.05 2.65
CA GLU A 136 7.63 34.27 3.44
C GLU A 136 8.92 34.59 4.23
N THR A 137 9.54 33.53 4.77
CA THR A 137 10.75 33.63 5.60
C THR A 137 11.99 34.00 4.75
N ILE A 138 12.07 33.54 3.47
CA ILE A 138 13.23 33.71 2.61
C ILE A 138 13.09 34.92 1.67
N ALA A 139 11.90 35.57 1.62
CA ALA A 139 11.53 36.52 0.57
C ALA A 139 12.39 37.77 0.52
N GLU A 140 13.06 38.20 1.59
CA GLU A 140 13.77 39.49 1.62
C GLU A 140 15.26 39.37 1.31
N ASP A 141 16.01 38.38 1.79
CA ASP A 141 17.51 38.37 1.66
C ASP A 141 18.15 37.06 1.16
N LYS A 142 17.37 35.97 0.92
CA LYS A 142 17.88 34.60 0.65
C LYS A 142 18.81 34.04 1.74
N HIS A 143 18.90 34.71 2.87
CA HIS A 143 19.69 34.32 4.02
C HIS A 143 18.76 33.85 5.13
N VAL A 144 19.03 32.68 5.73
CA VAL A 144 18.22 32.11 6.79
C VAL A 144 18.75 32.54 8.14
N SER A 145 18.05 33.44 8.83
CA SER A 145 18.39 33.80 10.21
C SER A 145 18.09 32.69 11.21
N MET A 146 18.60 32.78 12.45
CA MET A 146 18.26 31.80 13.51
C MET A 146 16.74 31.77 13.83
N GLU A 147 16.07 32.91 13.76
CA GLU A 147 14.64 33.04 13.99
C GLU A 147 13.84 32.40 12.86
N ASP A 148 14.27 32.61 11.64
CA ASP A 148 13.75 31.97 10.42
C ASP A 148 13.91 30.46 10.43
N SER A 149 15.06 29.97 10.85
CA SER A 149 15.33 28.54 11.02
C SER A 149 14.33 27.87 11.96
N SER A 150 13.92 28.54 13.04
CA SER A 150 12.94 28.00 13.98
C SER A 150 11.53 27.92 13.37
N LEU A 151 11.12 28.90 12.56
CA LEU A 151 9.83 28.89 11.85
C LEU A 151 9.78 27.79 10.80
N ILE A 152 10.84 27.67 10.00
CA ILE A 152 10.97 26.61 9.00
C ILE A 152 10.97 25.23 9.65
N SER A 153 11.71 25.05 10.75
CA SER A 153 11.78 23.80 11.50
C SER A 153 10.41 23.37 12.05
N ASN A 154 9.64 24.32 12.63
CA ASN A 154 8.29 24.05 13.10
C ASN A 154 7.32 23.68 11.96
N ALA A 155 7.43 24.34 10.81
CA ALA A 155 6.63 24.00 9.63
C ALA A 155 7.01 22.63 9.05
N LEU A 156 8.29 22.29 9.05
CA LEU A 156 8.81 20.98 8.65
C LEU A 156 8.33 19.88 9.60
N ALA A 157 8.34 20.12 10.91
CA ALA A 157 7.83 19.16 11.89
C ALA A 157 6.34 18.83 11.65
N LYS A 158 5.52 19.85 11.34
CA LYS A 158 4.12 19.62 10.97
C LYS A 158 4.01 18.76 9.70
N LEU A 159 4.77 19.09 8.67
CA LEU A 159 4.80 18.30 7.43
C LEU A 159 5.22 16.85 7.70
N THR A 160 6.23 16.63 8.53
CA THR A 160 6.72 15.29 8.93
C THR A 160 5.62 14.46 9.62
N ILE A 161 4.78 15.08 10.44
CA ILE A 161 3.63 14.40 11.05
C ILE A 161 2.66 13.85 9.99
N PHE A 162 2.36 14.65 8.96
CA PHE A 162 1.48 14.21 7.87
C PHE A 162 2.14 13.16 6.98
N ILE A 163 3.45 13.29 6.71
CA ILE A 163 4.24 12.27 5.98
C ILE A 163 4.22 10.95 6.76
N ARG A 164 4.45 10.98 8.09
CA ARG A 164 4.39 9.79 8.92
C ARG A 164 3.01 9.13 8.88
N ALA A 165 1.95 9.90 9.06
CA ALA A 165 0.58 9.39 8.98
C ALA A 165 0.25 8.78 7.61
N ASP A 166 0.85 9.29 6.54
CA ASP A 166 0.67 8.81 5.17
C ASP A 166 1.46 7.53 4.86
N LEU A 167 2.56 7.28 5.58
CA LEU A 167 3.40 6.09 5.40
C LEU A 167 3.00 4.93 6.32
N VAL A 168 2.73 5.24 7.60
CA VAL A 168 2.57 4.25 8.66
C VAL A 168 1.34 4.50 9.54
N GLY A 169 0.39 5.31 9.08
CA GLY A 169 -0.78 5.70 9.87
C GLY A 169 -1.62 4.53 10.36
N GLU A 170 -1.77 3.48 9.55
CA GLU A 170 -2.47 2.24 9.95
C GLU A 170 -1.73 1.50 11.07
N LEU A 171 -0.39 1.46 11.04
CA LEU A 171 0.43 0.85 12.09
C LEU A 171 0.41 1.68 13.38
N ASP A 172 0.31 3.01 13.27
CA ASP A 172 0.19 3.90 14.42
C ASP A 172 -1.18 3.74 15.13
N GLU A 173 -2.25 3.43 14.40
CA GLU A 173 -3.57 3.14 14.97
C GLU A 173 -3.61 1.81 15.75
N GLU A 174 -2.80 0.84 15.36
CA GLU A 174 -2.65 -0.46 16.05
C GLU A 174 -1.67 -0.39 17.23
N SER A 175 -0.89 0.68 17.36
CA SER A 175 0.09 0.85 18.42
C SER A 175 -0.54 1.28 19.76
N GLU A 176 0.13 0.98 20.88
CA GLU A 176 -0.27 1.44 22.21
C GLU A 176 -0.21 2.98 22.37
N HIS A 177 0.47 3.66 21.44
CA HIS A 177 0.62 5.12 21.45
C HIS A 177 -0.40 5.76 20.50
N ASN A 178 -1.30 6.55 21.05
CA ASN A 178 -2.28 7.31 20.28
C ASN A 178 -1.55 8.27 19.33
N SER A 179 -2.02 8.38 18.09
CA SER A 179 -1.52 9.30 17.05
C SER A 179 -1.37 10.75 17.54
N LYS A 180 -2.14 11.16 18.55
CA LYS A 180 -2.02 12.46 19.22
C LYS A 180 -0.73 12.59 20.03
N GLN A 181 -0.36 11.56 20.79
CA GLN A 181 0.89 11.55 21.58
C GLN A 181 2.12 11.57 20.68
N ILE A 182 2.09 10.86 19.57
CA ILE A 182 3.17 10.85 18.59
C ILE A 182 3.38 12.26 18.00
N ARG A 183 2.29 12.94 17.65
CA ARG A 183 2.32 14.33 17.17
C ARG A 183 2.90 15.29 18.21
N GLU A 184 2.47 15.18 19.46
CA GLU A 184 2.95 16.01 20.57
C GLU A 184 4.46 15.78 20.81
N GLN A 185 4.94 14.54 20.73
CA GLN A 185 6.36 14.23 20.85
C GLN A 185 7.19 14.80 19.69
N ILE A 186 6.74 14.65 18.43
CA ILE A 186 7.45 15.22 17.28
C ILE A 186 7.57 16.74 17.43
N MET A 187 6.49 17.42 17.82
CA MET A 187 6.50 18.88 18.01
C MET A 187 7.34 19.32 19.21
N ALA A 188 7.44 18.50 20.27
CA ALA A 188 8.28 18.79 21.43
C ALA A 188 9.78 18.66 21.13
N ASN A 189 10.16 17.74 20.25
CA ASN A 189 11.57 17.49 19.88
C ASN A 189 12.16 18.56 18.95
N VAL A 190 11.34 19.43 18.37
CA VAL A 190 11.74 20.48 17.42
C VAL A 190 11.90 21.86 18.11
N ARG A 191 11.47 21.95 19.38
CA ARG A 191 11.68 23.15 20.21
C ARG A 191 13.04 23.14 20.89
#